data_30445f2ee8dc6475b76651d2640129f2
#
_entry.id   30445f2ee8dc6475b76651d2640129f2
#
_cell.length_a   1.000
_cell.length_b   1.000
_cell.length_c   1.000
_cell.angle_alpha   90.00
_cell.angle_beta   90.00
_cell.angle_gamma   90.00
#
_symmetry.space_group_name_H-M   'P 1'
#
loop_
_entity.id
_entity.type
_entity.pdbx_description
1 polymer ?
#
loop_
_entity_poly.entity_id
_entity_poly.type
_entity_poly.pdbx_seq_one_letter_code
_entity_poly.pdbx_strand_id
1 'polypeptide(L)'
;MEINIKLYGTLRDRCPEGTALGQGFPLNVKDNATITDVLIDLKISNDEVRVVLVNSNIIKDFNYQLKPSDLFVCFPPIGGG
;
A
#
# COMPACT_ATOMS: atom_id res chain seq x y z
N MET A 1 0.06 -2.07 -15.10
CA MET A 1 -0.04 -0.61 -14.85
C MET A 1 0.86 -0.22 -13.70
N GLU A 2 1.24 1.04 -13.64
CA GLU A 2 2.07 1.55 -12.56
C GLU A 2 1.22 2.32 -11.56
N ILE A 3 1.45 2.07 -10.27
CA ILE A 3 0.87 2.84 -9.18
C ILE A 3 1.99 3.32 -8.27
N ASN A 4 1.69 4.27 -7.39
CA ASN A 4 2.65 4.79 -6.42
C ASN A 4 2.29 4.28 -5.04
N ILE A 5 3.31 3.84 -4.30
CA ILE A 5 3.13 3.22 -2.98
C ILE A 5 3.82 4.07 -1.92
N LYS A 6 3.13 4.30 -0.81
CA LYS A 6 3.74 4.85 0.40
C LYS A 6 3.40 3.94 1.56
N LEU A 7 4.43 3.49 2.27
CA LEU A 7 4.29 2.61 3.42
C LEU A 7 4.83 3.31 4.66
N TYR A 8 4.17 3.09 5.79
CA TYR A 8 4.53 3.75 7.05
C TYR A 8 4.74 2.73 8.16
N GLY A 9 5.40 3.17 9.22
CA GLY A 9 5.64 2.35 10.40
C GLY A 9 6.39 1.07 10.08
N THR A 10 5.96 -0.03 10.65
CA THR A 10 6.60 -1.33 10.46
C THR A 10 6.52 -1.84 9.02
N LEU A 11 5.61 -1.29 8.22
CA LEU A 11 5.49 -1.70 6.81
C LEU A 11 6.64 -1.21 5.96
N ARG A 12 7.45 -0.29 6.45
CA ARG A 12 8.56 0.26 5.69
C ARG A 12 9.62 -0.78 5.31
N ASP A 13 9.61 -1.94 5.98
CA ASP A 13 10.49 -3.04 5.61
C ASP A 13 10.25 -3.53 4.17
N ARG A 14 9.08 -3.26 3.61
CA ARG A 14 8.74 -3.67 2.25
C ARG A 14 9.07 -2.62 1.20
N CYS A 15 9.56 -1.45 1.62
CA CYS A 15 10.02 -0.44 0.68
C CYS A 15 11.34 -0.86 0.04
N PRO A 16 11.62 -0.42 -1.21
CA PRO A 16 12.94 -0.62 -1.78
C PRO A 16 14.01 0.00 -0.89
N GLU A 17 15.19 -0.62 -0.90
CA GLU A 17 16.31 -0.11 -0.13
C GLU A 17 16.60 1.34 -0.51
N GLY A 18 16.85 2.18 0.50
CA GLY A 18 17.13 3.59 0.27
C GLY A 18 15.92 4.50 0.21
N THR A 19 14.70 3.94 0.35
CA THR A 19 13.49 4.77 0.36
C THR A 19 13.45 5.62 1.62
N ALA A 20 13.36 6.94 1.45
CA ALA A 20 13.28 7.86 2.57
C ALA A 20 11.91 7.79 3.24
N LEU A 21 11.85 8.21 4.51
CA LEU A 21 10.60 8.30 5.24
C LEU A 21 9.62 9.22 4.49
N GLY A 22 8.41 8.72 4.26
CA GLY A 22 7.38 9.48 3.55
C GLY A 22 7.55 9.54 2.04
N GLN A 23 8.61 8.94 1.51
CA GLN A 23 8.83 8.89 0.07
C GLN A 23 8.02 7.75 -0.54
N GLY A 24 7.36 8.03 -1.66
CA GLY A 24 6.68 7.01 -2.44
C GLY A 24 7.63 6.28 -3.37
N PHE A 25 7.21 5.10 -3.83
CA PHE A 25 7.94 4.37 -4.86
C PHE A 25 6.95 3.75 -5.85
N PRO A 26 7.36 3.56 -7.09
CA PRO A 26 6.47 2.96 -8.09
C PRO A 26 6.40 1.45 -7.93
N LEU A 27 5.25 0.89 -8.25
CA LEU A 27 5.05 -0.55 -8.30
C LEU A 27 4.25 -0.88 -9.54
N ASN A 28 4.73 -1.83 -10.32
CA ASN A 28 3.97 -2.34 -11.46
C ASN A 28 3.07 -3.46 -10.98
N VAL A 29 1.78 -3.33 -11.30
CA VAL A 29 0.78 -4.32 -10.95
C VAL A 29 -0.03 -4.66 -12.19
N LYS A 30 -0.75 -5.78 -12.15
CA LYS A 30 -1.61 -6.15 -13.27
C LYS A 30 -2.74 -5.13 -13.42
N ASP A 31 -3.31 -5.04 -14.62
CA ASP A 31 -4.48 -4.20 -14.83
C ASP A 31 -5.62 -4.70 -13.95
N ASN A 32 -6.40 -3.76 -13.42
CA ASN A 32 -7.50 -4.08 -12.51
C ASN A 32 -7.05 -4.72 -11.18
N ALA A 33 -5.78 -4.55 -10.79
CA ALA A 33 -5.32 -5.04 -9.51
C ALA A 33 -6.14 -4.44 -8.38
N THR A 34 -6.45 -5.26 -7.37
CA THR A 34 -7.17 -4.82 -6.18
C THR A 34 -6.17 -4.46 -5.08
N ILE A 35 -6.68 -3.87 -4.00
CA ILE A 35 -5.85 -3.62 -2.82
C ILE A 35 -5.26 -4.94 -2.32
N THR A 36 -6.05 -6.02 -2.27
CA THR A 36 -5.55 -7.34 -1.88
C THR A 36 -4.38 -7.77 -2.75
N ASP A 37 -4.47 -7.57 -4.07
CA ASP A 37 -3.39 -7.95 -4.97
C ASP A 37 -2.10 -7.20 -4.65
N VAL A 38 -2.20 -5.91 -4.34
CA VAL A 38 -1.04 -5.09 -4.00
C VAL A 38 -0.42 -5.56 -2.68
N LEU A 39 -1.24 -5.88 -1.69
CA LEU A 39 -0.74 -6.38 -0.40
C LEU A 39 0.00 -7.70 -0.59
N ILE A 40 -0.52 -8.59 -1.44
CA ILE A 40 0.14 -9.85 -1.75
C ILE A 40 1.50 -9.58 -2.42
N ASP A 41 1.53 -8.68 -3.41
CA ASP A 41 2.76 -8.35 -4.11
C ASP A 41 3.82 -7.77 -3.16
N LEU A 42 3.39 -7.01 -2.17
CA LEU A 42 4.28 -6.40 -1.19
C LEU A 42 4.58 -7.34 -0.01
N LYS A 43 3.98 -8.53 0.01
CA LYS A 43 4.13 -9.50 1.10
C LYS A 43 3.67 -8.94 2.43
N ILE A 44 2.58 -8.20 2.41
CA ILE A 44 1.96 -7.64 3.61
C ILE A 44 0.71 -8.45 3.91
N SER A 45 0.62 -9.00 5.13
CA SER A 45 -0.58 -9.72 5.55
C SER A 45 -1.66 -8.74 6.02
N ASN A 46 -2.92 -9.17 5.98
CA ASN A 46 -4.03 -8.32 6.43
C ASN A 46 -3.88 -7.89 7.89
N ASP A 47 -3.24 -8.70 8.71
CA ASP A 47 -3.02 -8.38 10.13
C ASP A 47 -2.08 -7.21 10.33
N GLU A 48 -1.25 -6.92 9.34
CA GLU A 48 -0.29 -5.81 9.39
C GLU A 48 -0.88 -4.49 8.93
N VAL A 49 -2.14 -4.48 8.49
CA VAL A 49 -2.76 -3.30 7.87
C VAL A 49 -3.86 -2.76 8.75
N ARG A 50 -3.78 -1.48 9.10
CA ARG A 50 -4.86 -0.78 9.81
C ARG A 50 -5.73 0.01 8.83
N VAL A 51 -5.09 0.77 7.96
CA VAL A 51 -5.78 1.71 7.06
C VAL A 51 -5.09 1.70 5.72
N VAL A 52 -5.89 1.66 4.66
CA VAL A 52 -5.42 1.88 3.29
C VAL A 52 -6.12 3.11 2.76
N LEU A 53 -5.34 4.03 2.16
CA LEU A 53 -5.89 5.16 1.43
C LEU A 53 -5.52 5.03 -0.04
N VAL A 54 -6.47 5.36 -0.89
CA VAL A 54 -6.22 5.48 -2.33
C VAL A 54 -6.57 6.91 -2.71
N ASN A 55 -5.57 7.65 -3.19
CA ASN A 55 -5.73 9.07 -3.54
C ASN A 55 -6.35 9.88 -2.39
N SER A 56 -5.87 9.63 -1.17
CA SER A 56 -6.28 10.30 0.05
C SER A 56 -7.65 9.90 0.59
N ASN A 57 -8.30 8.92 -0.01
CA ASN A 57 -9.60 8.41 0.47
C ASN A 57 -9.40 7.08 1.18
N ILE A 58 -9.98 6.93 2.37
CA ILE A 58 -9.92 5.67 3.10
C ILE A 58 -10.77 4.65 2.36
N ILE A 59 -10.18 3.50 2.04
CA ILE A 59 -10.86 2.41 1.36
C ILE A 59 -10.92 1.21 2.32
N LYS A 60 -12.11 0.76 2.63
CA LYS A 60 -12.31 -0.38 3.53
C LYS A 60 -12.49 -1.69 2.80
N ASP A 61 -12.99 -1.64 1.56
CA ASP A 61 -13.18 -2.84 0.74
C ASP A 61 -11.91 -3.14 -0.03
N PHE A 62 -11.18 -4.18 0.36
CA PHE A 62 -9.91 -4.53 -0.26
C PHE A 62 -10.07 -5.18 -1.64
N ASN A 63 -11.30 -5.39 -2.09
CA ASN A 63 -11.58 -5.75 -3.49
C ASN A 63 -11.65 -4.53 -4.41
N TYR A 64 -11.45 -3.34 -3.87
CA TYR A 64 -11.42 -2.11 -4.65
C TYR A 64 -10.34 -2.22 -5.74
N GLN A 65 -10.72 -1.92 -6.99
CA GLN A 65 -9.82 -1.99 -8.13
C GLN A 65 -9.07 -0.68 -8.30
N LEU A 66 -7.75 -0.79 -8.38
CA LEU A 66 -6.88 0.35 -8.58
C LEU A 66 -6.82 0.76 -10.04
N LYS A 67 -6.41 1.99 -10.28
CA LYS A 67 -6.27 2.59 -11.61
C LYS A 67 -4.83 3.05 -11.81
N PRO A 68 -4.41 3.24 -13.06
CA PRO A 68 -3.04 3.74 -13.32
C PRO A 68 -2.78 5.03 -12.56
N SER A 69 -1.58 5.13 -12.02
CA SER A 69 -1.09 6.31 -11.29
C SER A 69 -1.77 6.57 -9.95
N ASP A 70 -2.61 5.66 -9.46
CA ASP A 70 -3.18 5.80 -8.12
C ASP A 70 -2.08 5.88 -7.07
N LEU A 71 -2.33 6.66 -6.03
CA LEU A 71 -1.46 6.72 -4.85
C LEU A 71 -2.06 5.82 -3.77
N PHE A 72 -1.35 4.73 -3.49
CA PHE A 72 -1.73 3.74 -2.49
C PHE A 72 -0.91 3.99 -1.23
N VAL A 73 -1.57 4.30 -0.14
CA VAL A 73 -0.91 4.55 1.15
C VAL A 73 -1.40 3.54 2.16
N CYS A 74 -0.48 2.92 2.88
CA CYS A 74 -0.83 1.90 3.85
C CYS A 74 -0.20 2.19 5.20
N PHE A 75 -1.02 2.13 6.24
CA PHE A 75 -0.58 2.31 7.63
C PHE A 75 -0.78 1.02 8.42
N PRO A 76 0.18 0.67 9.28
CA PRO A 76 0.02 -0.49 10.16
C PRO A 76 -0.83 -0.11 11.37
N PRO A 77 -1.27 -1.11 12.16
CA PRO A 77 -1.87 -0.83 13.45
C PRO A 77 -0.90 -0.03 14.32
N ILE A 78 -1.46 0.87 15.14
CA ILE A 78 -0.65 1.62 16.09
C ILE A 78 -0.21 0.63 17.18
N GLY A 79 1.09 0.63 17.48
CA GLY A 79 1.65 -0.28 18.46
C GLY A 79 1.09 -0.06 19.87
N GLY A 80 1.25 -1.08 20.72
CA GLY A 80 0.85 -1.02 22.11
C GLY A 80 -0.63 -1.18 22.36
N GLY A 81 -1.38 -1.28 21.31
CA GLY A 81 -2.81 -1.46 21.44
C GLY A 81 -3.21 -2.86 21.22
#